data_05c84e81a69c8accd3b418a500a7e26f
#
_entry.id   05c84e81a69c8accd3b418a500a7e26f
#
_cell.length_a   1.000
_cell.length_b   1.000
_cell.length_c   1.000
_cell.angle_alpha   90.00
_cell.angle_beta   90.00
_cell.angle_gamma   90.00
#
_symmetry.space_group_name_H-M   'P 1'
#
loop_
_entity.id
_entity.type
_entity.pdbx_description
1 polymer ?
#
loop_
_entity_poly.entity_id
_entity_poly.type
_entity_poly.pdbx_seq_one_letter_code
_entity_poly.pdbx_strand_id
1 'polypeptide(L)'
;MDYPILLPDQLASHLKSLRKARGLTQLQLGRLLGLGQVRIAEIEANPAAISVDQLFKLLSALNVGVVLRESATIDDKSTKGRW
;
A
#
# COMPACT_ATOMS: atom_id res chain seq x y z
N MET A 1 -6.31 12.62 5.11
CA MET A 1 -7.14 11.58 5.73
C MET A 1 -6.30 10.35 6.00
N ASP A 2 -6.47 9.78 7.18
CA ASP A 2 -5.69 8.63 7.60
C ASP A 2 -6.46 7.34 7.41
N TYR A 3 -5.74 6.30 6.95
CA TYR A 3 -6.31 4.98 6.79
C TYR A 3 -5.50 4.02 7.66
N PRO A 4 -6.06 3.54 8.78
CA PRO A 4 -5.31 2.61 9.63
C PRO A 4 -5.12 1.26 8.92
N ILE A 5 -3.87 0.86 8.82
CA ILE A 5 -3.50 -0.40 8.17
C ILE A 5 -2.74 -1.24 9.17
N LEU A 6 -3.32 -2.36 9.56
CA LEU A 6 -2.68 -3.30 10.48
C LEU A 6 -2.20 -4.55 9.78
N LEU A 7 -2.80 -4.90 8.65
CA LEU A 7 -2.47 -6.10 7.90
C LEU A 7 -2.31 -5.75 6.43
N PRO A 8 -1.42 -6.45 5.71
CA PRO A 8 -1.20 -6.17 4.29
C PRO A 8 -2.46 -6.25 3.44
N ASP A 9 -3.39 -7.15 3.77
CA ASP A 9 -4.62 -7.32 3.00
C ASP A 9 -5.46 -6.04 2.99
N GLN A 10 -5.36 -5.25 4.03
CA GLN A 10 -6.10 -4.00 4.12
C GLN A 10 -5.64 -2.97 3.09
N LEU A 11 -4.41 -3.11 2.61
CA LEU A 11 -3.90 -2.23 1.57
C LEU A 11 -4.60 -2.43 0.24
N ALA A 12 -5.09 -3.64 -0.04
CA ALA A 12 -5.63 -3.96 -1.36
C ALA A 12 -6.72 -2.99 -1.79
N SER A 13 -7.73 -2.80 -0.95
CA SER A 13 -8.83 -1.90 -1.29
C SER A 13 -8.39 -0.45 -1.31
N HIS A 14 -7.48 -0.07 -0.40
CA HIS A 14 -6.97 1.30 -0.36
C HIS A 14 -6.17 1.66 -1.60
N LEU A 15 -5.31 0.75 -2.07
CA LEU A 15 -4.53 1.00 -3.27
C LEU A 15 -5.44 1.22 -4.47
N LYS A 16 -6.45 0.38 -4.63
CA LYS A 16 -7.40 0.52 -5.72
C LYS A 16 -8.18 1.83 -5.61
N SER A 17 -8.67 2.15 -4.42
CA SER A 17 -9.43 3.38 -4.19
C SER A 17 -8.60 4.62 -4.46
N LEU A 18 -7.36 4.63 -4.00
CA LEU A 18 -6.47 5.77 -4.21
C LEU A 18 -6.15 5.95 -5.69
N ARG A 19 -5.91 4.86 -6.41
CA ARG A 19 -5.68 4.93 -7.85
C ARG A 19 -6.88 5.54 -8.56
N LYS A 20 -8.08 5.06 -8.23
CA LYS A 20 -9.31 5.58 -8.85
C LYS A 20 -9.54 7.03 -8.50
N ALA A 21 -9.26 7.42 -7.25
CA ALA A 21 -9.39 8.80 -6.82
C ALA A 21 -8.46 9.75 -7.60
N ARG A 22 -7.34 9.23 -8.09
CA ARG A 22 -6.41 10.00 -8.94
C ARG A 22 -6.79 9.95 -10.40
N GLY A 23 -7.87 9.26 -10.78
CA GLY A 23 -8.30 9.14 -12.15
C GLY A 23 -7.42 8.27 -13.00
N LEU A 24 -6.67 7.33 -12.40
CA LEU A 24 -5.73 6.49 -13.11
C LEU A 24 -6.29 5.09 -13.33
N THR A 25 -6.10 4.56 -14.53
CA THR A 25 -6.31 3.15 -14.79
C THR A 25 -5.10 2.36 -14.33
N GLN A 26 -5.24 1.03 -14.24
CA GLN A 26 -4.09 0.18 -13.92
C GLN A 26 -2.98 0.34 -14.95
N LEU A 27 -3.35 0.47 -16.22
CA LEU A 27 -2.38 0.69 -17.28
C LEU A 27 -1.61 2.00 -17.10
N GLN A 28 -2.34 3.08 -16.78
CA GLN A 28 -1.72 4.39 -16.58
C GLN A 28 -0.79 4.40 -15.38
N LEU A 29 -1.22 3.80 -14.27
CA LEU A 29 -0.36 3.70 -13.10
C LEU A 29 0.88 2.87 -13.41
N GLY A 30 0.71 1.77 -14.15
CA GLY A 30 1.84 0.96 -14.56
C GLY A 30 2.86 1.75 -15.36
N ARG A 31 2.40 2.60 -16.26
CA ARG A 31 3.30 3.43 -17.07
C ARG A 31 4.15 4.36 -16.21
N LEU A 32 3.57 4.89 -15.15
CA LEU A 32 4.32 5.75 -14.23
C LEU A 32 5.43 4.99 -13.51
N LEU A 33 5.25 3.68 -13.33
CA LEU A 33 6.18 2.84 -12.58
C LEU A 33 7.05 1.97 -13.47
N GLY A 34 6.85 2.04 -14.79
CA GLY A 34 7.56 1.16 -15.70
C GLY A 34 7.08 -0.28 -15.64
N LEU A 35 5.82 -0.49 -15.27
CA LEU A 35 5.23 -1.82 -15.13
C LEU A 35 4.04 -1.98 -16.06
N GLY A 36 3.70 -3.22 -16.38
CA GLY A 36 2.50 -3.51 -17.17
C GLY A 36 1.24 -3.51 -16.32
N GLN A 37 0.11 -3.47 -16.99
CA GLN A 37 -1.20 -3.49 -16.33
C GLN A 37 -1.39 -4.74 -15.48
N VAL A 38 -0.97 -5.90 -16.01
CA VAL A 38 -1.13 -7.17 -15.29
C VAL A 38 -0.39 -7.13 -13.95
N ARG A 39 0.81 -6.54 -13.95
CA ARG A 39 1.59 -6.44 -12.72
C ARG A 39 0.90 -5.55 -11.71
N ILE A 40 0.33 -4.43 -12.14
CA ILE A 40 -0.43 -3.55 -11.24
C ILE A 40 -1.64 -4.28 -10.67
N ALA A 41 -2.34 -5.05 -11.50
CA ALA A 41 -3.49 -5.83 -11.04
C ALA A 41 -3.07 -6.85 -9.98
N GLU A 42 -1.93 -7.50 -10.16
CA GLU A 42 -1.38 -8.44 -9.18
C GLU A 42 -1.06 -7.76 -7.86
N ILE A 43 -0.43 -6.59 -7.92
CA ILE A 43 -0.06 -5.84 -6.72
C ILE A 43 -1.31 -5.41 -5.95
N GLU A 44 -2.32 -4.92 -6.66
CA GLU A 44 -3.56 -4.50 -6.02
C GLU A 44 -4.31 -5.67 -5.40
N ALA A 45 -4.20 -6.85 -5.99
CA ALA A 45 -4.88 -8.04 -5.48
C ALA A 45 -4.15 -8.65 -4.29
N ASN A 46 -2.81 -8.55 -4.24
CA ASN A 46 -2.04 -9.20 -3.20
C ASN A 46 -0.82 -8.34 -2.80
N PRO A 47 -1.06 -7.24 -2.10
CA PRO A 47 0.05 -6.35 -1.70
C PRO A 47 1.04 -7.00 -0.73
N ALA A 48 0.66 -8.10 -0.09
CA ALA A 48 1.57 -8.81 0.81
C ALA A 48 2.73 -9.45 0.05
N ALA A 49 2.60 -9.67 -1.25
CA ALA A 49 3.62 -10.35 -2.05
C ALA A 49 4.66 -9.43 -2.66
N ILE A 50 4.56 -8.12 -2.43
CA ILE A 50 5.51 -7.17 -3.01
C ILE A 50 6.52 -6.71 -1.96
N SER A 51 7.64 -6.18 -2.43
CA SER A 51 8.66 -5.63 -1.53
C SER A 51 8.21 -4.28 -0.98
N VAL A 52 8.81 -3.89 0.13
CA VAL A 52 8.58 -2.56 0.70
C VAL A 52 9.01 -1.49 -0.29
N ASP A 53 10.11 -1.70 -1.00
CA ASP A 53 10.57 -0.75 -2.00
C ASP A 53 9.52 -0.54 -3.09
N GLN A 54 8.95 -1.63 -3.60
CA GLN A 54 7.92 -1.56 -4.61
C GLN A 54 6.68 -0.83 -4.09
N LEU A 55 6.30 -1.12 -2.86
CA LEU A 55 5.15 -0.46 -2.23
C LEU A 55 5.36 1.04 -2.12
N PHE A 56 6.54 1.46 -1.70
CA PHE A 56 6.83 2.88 -1.55
C PHE A 56 6.81 3.60 -2.90
N LYS A 57 7.33 2.95 -3.93
CA LYS A 57 7.28 3.52 -5.28
C LYS A 57 5.84 3.68 -5.76
N LEU A 58 5.02 2.69 -5.49
CA LEU A 58 3.60 2.73 -5.86
C LEU A 58 2.88 3.87 -5.14
N LEU A 59 3.09 3.98 -3.83
CA LEU A 59 2.45 5.03 -3.05
C LEU A 59 2.91 6.42 -3.48
N SER A 60 4.20 6.58 -3.81
CA SER A 60 4.70 7.84 -4.34
C SER A 60 4.02 8.22 -5.64
N ALA A 61 3.81 7.25 -6.53
CA ALA A 61 3.11 7.50 -7.79
C ALA A 61 1.67 7.94 -7.56
N LEU A 62 1.06 7.48 -6.47
CA LEU A 62 -0.29 7.86 -6.09
C LEU A 62 -0.31 9.14 -5.24
N ASN A 63 0.84 9.73 -4.98
CA ASN A 63 0.99 10.93 -4.16
C ASN A 63 0.53 10.67 -2.72
N VAL A 64 0.92 9.53 -2.17
CA VAL A 64 0.55 9.10 -0.83
C VAL A 64 1.82 8.82 -0.04
N GLY A 65 1.90 9.36 1.17
CA GLY A 65 3.01 9.10 2.07
C GLY A 65 2.68 8.02 3.08
N VAL A 66 3.72 7.47 3.70
CA VAL A 66 3.56 6.48 4.78
C VAL A 66 3.89 7.15 6.09
N VAL A 67 3.03 6.97 7.07
CA VAL A 67 3.22 7.52 8.41
C VAL A 67 3.12 6.36 9.40
N LEU A 68 4.10 6.28 10.30
CA LEU A 68 4.05 5.33 11.39
C LEU A 68 3.49 6.04 12.61
N ARG A 69 2.43 5.47 13.17
CA ARG A 69 1.78 6.04 14.33
C ARG A 69 1.88 5.07 15.49
N GLU A 70 2.38 5.55 16.62
CA GLU A 70 2.39 4.73 17.82
C GLU A 70 0.97 4.55 18.32
N SER A 71 0.67 3.31 18.75
CA SER A 71 -0.60 3.01 19.37
C SER A 71 -0.50 3.32 20.88
N ALA A 72 -1.44 4.10 21.38
CA ALA A 72 -1.46 4.44 22.79
C ALA A 72 -1.80 3.25 23.69
N THR A 73 -2.40 2.21 23.10
CA THR A 73 -2.85 1.06 23.89
C THR A 73 -1.93 -0.14 23.75
N ILE A 74 -0.84 0.00 23.01
CA ILE A 74 0.08 -1.10 22.82
C ILE A 74 0.81 -1.37 24.13
N ASP A 75 0.96 -2.64 24.51
CA ASP A 75 1.71 -3.01 25.69
C ASP A 75 2.90 -3.87 25.30
N ASP A 76 3.80 -4.08 26.26
CA ASP A 76 5.03 -4.82 26.00
C ASP A 76 4.78 -6.25 25.57
N LYS A 77 3.72 -6.85 26.06
CA LYS A 77 3.41 -8.23 25.71
C LYS A 77 2.96 -8.35 24.27
N SER A 78 2.23 -7.35 23.80
CA SER A 78 1.72 -7.41 22.44
C SER A 78 2.81 -7.17 21.40
N THR A 79 3.90 -6.51 21.78
CA THR A 79 4.99 -6.22 20.85
C THR A 79 6.16 -7.19 20.96
N LYS A 80 6.30 -7.84 22.09
CA LYS A 80 7.41 -8.75 22.30
C LYS A 80 7.36 -9.93 21.37
N GLY A 81 8.48 -10.18 20.72
CA GLY A 81 8.59 -11.33 19.84
C GLY A 81 7.91 -11.18 18.49
N ARG A 82 7.41 -10.03 18.19
CA ARG A 82 6.76 -9.79 16.91
C ARG A 82 7.72 -9.38 15.82
N TRP A 83 8.87 -8.99 16.23
CA TRP A 83 9.90 -8.51 15.31
C TRP A 83 10.95 -9.59 15.02
#